data_fe31d58ee80fb6ce4137773b0a9ea9b2
#
_entry.id   fe31d58ee80fb6ce4137773b0a9ea9b2
#
_cell.length_a   1.000
_cell.length_b   1.000
_cell.length_c   1.000
_cell.angle_alpha   90.00
_cell.angle_beta   90.00
_cell.angle_gamma   90.00
#
_symmetry.space_group_name_H-M   'P 1'
#
loop_
_entity.id
_entity.type
_entity.pdbx_description
1 polymer ?
#
loop_
_entity_poly.entity_id
_entity_poly.type
_entity_poly.pdbx_seq_one_letter_code
_entity_poly.pdbx_strand_id
1 'polypeptide(L)'
;MVVPAQEILEAKDGACVLKNVPSTAPAYIYTLNDDSSLGAKYQVNTDADDTHFAIEGKNITLPTGMENGTQVFVCYEYEATSAMEIINSAKEFPKSCKLVLRALGYNPCDKENKLGCYIILPSFQMSPDFDLSLNAGEAQSWSGKATQDYCSKDRALMRIVVVDEDDDTF
;
A
#
# COMPACT_ATOMS: atom_id res chain seq x y z
N MET A 1 13.26 -1.80 5.98
CA MET A 1 12.13 -2.65 5.53
C MET A 1 12.36 -3.04 4.09
N VAL A 2 12.15 -4.31 3.77
CA VAL A 2 12.27 -4.81 2.39
C VAL A 2 10.98 -4.53 1.62
N VAL A 3 11.10 -3.92 0.45
CA VAL A 3 9.97 -3.49 -0.39
C VAL A 3 10.15 -4.04 -1.80
N PRO A 4 9.12 -4.64 -2.42
CA PRO A 4 9.19 -5.09 -3.80
C PRO A 4 9.21 -3.92 -4.78
N ALA A 5 9.99 -4.05 -5.84
CA ALA A 5 10.06 -3.14 -6.97
C ALA A 5 9.94 -3.89 -8.29
N GLN A 6 9.33 -3.23 -9.26
CA GLN A 6 9.22 -3.69 -10.64
C GLN A 6 9.69 -2.55 -11.54
N GLU A 7 10.62 -2.87 -12.43
CA GLU A 7 11.17 -1.89 -13.36
C GLU A 7 11.20 -2.45 -14.78
N ILE A 8 10.93 -1.56 -15.72
CA ILE A 8 11.15 -1.81 -17.15
C ILE A 8 12.34 -0.93 -17.54
N LEU A 9 13.41 -1.57 -17.94
CA LEU A 9 14.69 -0.95 -18.28
C LEU A 9 14.99 -1.18 -19.76
N GLU A 10 15.69 -0.24 -20.36
CA GLU A 10 16.14 -0.36 -21.73
C GLU A 10 17.59 -0.86 -21.75
N ALA A 11 17.84 -1.88 -22.54
CA ALA A 11 19.18 -2.42 -22.77
C ALA A 11 20.05 -1.40 -23.50
N LYS A 12 21.21 -1.09 -22.94
CA LYS A 12 22.17 -0.17 -23.53
C LYS A 12 23.59 -0.71 -23.35
N ASP A 13 24.28 -0.95 -24.46
CA ASP A 13 25.65 -1.47 -24.49
C ASP A 13 25.83 -2.77 -23.66
N GLY A 14 24.83 -3.66 -23.74
CA GLY A 14 24.84 -4.93 -23.03
C GLY A 14 24.58 -4.83 -21.52
N ALA A 15 24.08 -3.71 -21.03
CA ALA A 15 23.80 -3.50 -19.62
C ALA A 15 22.52 -2.70 -19.39
N CYS A 16 22.00 -2.75 -18.16
CA CYS A 16 20.99 -1.84 -17.65
C CYS A 16 21.23 -1.57 -16.15
N VAL A 17 20.63 -0.50 -15.62
CA VAL A 17 20.88 -0.04 -14.25
C VAL A 17 19.57 0.09 -13.50
N LEU A 18 19.47 -0.61 -12.37
CA LEU A 18 18.33 -0.54 -11.45
C LEU A 18 18.31 0.78 -10.68
N LYS A 19 17.12 1.24 -10.32
CA LYS A 19 16.94 2.42 -9.47
C LYS A 19 17.48 2.21 -8.06
N ASN A 20 17.27 1.02 -7.50
CA ASN A 20 17.71 0.66 -6.16
C ASN A 20 18.64 -0.56 -6.18
N VAL A 21 19.45 -0.72 -5.12
CA VAL A 21 20.26 -1.92 -4.93
C VAL A 21 19.34 -3.04 -4.44
N PRO A 22 19.28 -4.17 -5.12
CA PRO A 22 18.52 -5.32 -4.64
C PRO A 22 19.05 -5.84 -3.30
N SER A 23 18.13 -6.19 -2.39
CA SER A 23 18.47 -6.89 -1.13
C SER A 23 18.95 -8.30 -1.42
N THR A 24 18.39 -8.91 -2.46
CA THR A 24 18.79 -10.21 -3.01
C THR A 24 18.75 -10.10 -4.52
N ALA A 25 19.73 -10.65 -5.20
CA ALA A 25 19.77 -10.66 -6.66
C ALA A 25 18.46 -11.24 -7.23
N PRO A 26 17.82 -10.58 -8.23
CA PRO A 26 16.64 -11.15 -8.87
C PRO A 26 16.98 -12.48 -9.53
N ALA A 27 16.16 -13.50 -9.28
CA ALA A 27 16.41 -14.83 -9.84
C ALA A 27 16.27 -14.86 -11.36
N TYR A 28 15.43 -13.99 -11.91
CA TYR A 28 15.09 -13.94 -13.33
C TYR A 28 14.87 -12.51 -13.81
N ILE A 29 15.18 -12.28 -15.08
CA ILE A 29 14.73 -11.12 -15.85
C ILE A 29 14.00 -11.60 -17.11
N TYR A 30 13.16 -10.75 -17.68
CA TYR A 30 12.40 -11.06 -18.88
C TYR A 30 12.57 -9.96 -19.91
N THR A 31 12.67 -10.30 -21.18
CA THR A 31 12.45 -9.30 -22.22
C THR A 31 10.97 -8.98 -22.35
N LEU A 32 10.64 -7.80 -22.85
CA LEU A 32 9.27 -7.44 -23.20
C LEU A 32 9.12 -7.42 -24.71
N ASN A 33 8.01 -7.96 -25.17
CA ASN A 33 7.58 -7.87 -26.56
C ASN A 33 6.91 -6.50 -26.82
N ASP A 34 6.67 -6.14 -28.08
CA ASP A 34 6.03 -4.88 -28.50
C ASP A 34 4.61 -4.71 -27.91
N ASP A 35 3.92 -5.80 -27.62
CA ASP A 35 2.60 -5.82 -26.97
C ASP A 35 2.67 -5.76 -25.43
N SER A 36 3.86 -5.52 -24.86
CA SER A 36 4.17 -5.54 -23.41
C SER A 36 3.97 -6.90 -22.74
N SER A 37 3.86 -7.97 -23.48
CA SER A 37 3.89 -9.33 -22.93
C SER A 37 5.33 -9.73 -22.57
N LEU A 38 5.45 -10.69 -21.62
CA LEU A 38 6.75 -11.24 -21.24
C LEU A 38 7.31 -12.12 -22.36
N GLY A 39 8.53 -11.81 -22.79
CA GLY A 39 9.27 -12.55 -23.80
C GLY A 39 10.22 -13.57 -23.21
N ALA A 40 11.46 -13.59 -23.69
CA ALA A 40 12.48 -14.52 -23.23
C ALA A 40 12.83 -14.33 -21.76
N LYS A 41 13.03 -15.45 -21.06
CA LYS A 41 13.39 -15.50 -19.63
C LYS A 41 14.87 -15.83 -19.50
N TYR A 42 15.57 -15.04 -18.69
CA TYR A 42 16.98 -15.25 -18.38
C TYR A 42 17.17 -15.42 -16.87
N GLN A 43 18.10 -16.28 -16.50
CA GLN A 43 18.40 -16.60 -15.10
C GLN A 43 19.68 -15.88 -14.64
N VAL A 44 19.76 -15.59 -13.35
CA VAL A 44 20.97 -15.00 -12.76
C VAL A 44 22.11 -16.01 -12.69
N ASN A 45 23.34 -15.55 -12.99
CA ASN A 45 24.58 -16.28 -12.78
C ASN A 45 25.68 -15.32 -12.32
N THR A 46 26.84 -15.86 -11.94
CA THR A 46 28.02 -15.07 -11.58
C THR A 46 28.54 -14.26 -12.77
N ASP A 47 28.57 -14.87 -13.94
CA ASP A 47 28.96 -14.26 -15.21
C ASP A 47 27.79 -14.30 -16.19
N ALA A 48 27.66 -13.27 -17.01
CA ALA A 48 26.67 -13.22 -18.07
C ALA A 48 27.13 -14.06 -19.28
N ASP A 49 26.21 -14.86 -19.82
CA ASP A 49 26.41 -15.65 -21.04
C ASP A 49 25.18 -15.50 -21.98
N ASP A 50 25.01 -16.39 -22.95
CA ASP A 50 23.90 -16.33 -23.91
C ASP A 50 22.51 -16.55 -23.24
N THR A 51 22.47 -17.14 -22.07
CA THR A 51 21.23 -17.54 -21.37
C THR A 51 21.12 -16.99 -19.96
N HIS A 52 22.19 -16.38 -19.45
CA HIS A 52 22.25 -15.85 -18.11
C HIS A 52 22.65 -14.39 -18.10
N PHE A 53 22.15 -13.68 -17.10
CA PHE A 53 22.58 -12.32 -16.77
C PHE A 53 23.39 -12.33 -15.47
N ALA A 54 24.24 -11.32 -15.29
CA ALA A 54 24.95 -11.08 -14.04
C ALA A 54 24.51 -9.76 -13.42
N ILE A 55 24.63 -9.65 -12.10
CA ILE A 55 24.29 -8.42 -11.38
C ILE A 55 25.35 -8.09 -10.35
N GLU A 56 25.80 -6.82 -10.36
CA GLU A 56 26.68 -6.28 -9.34
C GLU A 56 26.12 -4.94 -8.84
N GLY A 57 25.67 -4.93 -7.59
CA GLY A 57 24.98 -3.77 -7.01
C GLY A 57 23.71 -3.41 -7.78
N LYS A 58 23.71 -2.28 -8.49
CA LYS A 58 22.61 -1.84 -9.36
C LYS A 58 22.77 -2.23 -10.82
N ASN A 59 23.96 -2.62 -11.21
CA ASN A 59 24.30 -2.86 -12.59
C ASN A 59 23.95 -4.28 -12.97
N ILE A 60 23.15 -4.44 -14.00
CA ILE A 60 22.83 -5.73 -14.62
C ILE A 60 23.63 -5.83 -15.92
N THR A 61 24.48 -6.83 -16.04
CA THR A 61 25.09 -7.22 -17.30
C THR A 61 24.14 -8.22 -17.98
N LEU A 62 23.67 -7.82 -19.14
CA LEU A 62 22.66 -8.55 -19.90
C LEU A 62 23.28 -9.73 -20.68
N PRO A 63 22.48 -10.72 -21.07
CA PRO A 63 22.95 -11.84 -21.90
C PRO A 63 23.57 -11.36 -23.21
N THR A 64 24.61 -12.08 -23.66
CA THR A 64 25.28 -11.80 -24.92
C THR A 64 24.32 -11.84 -26.10
N GLY A 65 24.43 -10.85 -26.98
CA GLY A 65 23.58 -10.75 -28.18
C GLY A 65 22.26 -10.02 -27.97
N MET A 66 21.98 -9.48 -26.77
CA MET A 66 20.81 -8.64 -26.58
C MET A 66 21.01 -7.28 -27.26
N GLU A 67 20.06 -6.90 -28.13
CA GLU A 67 20.15 -5.66 -28.90
C GLU A 67 19.88 -4.43 -28.02
N ASN A 68 20.54 -3.31 -28.37
CA ASN A 68 20.24 -2.02 -27.74
C ASN A 68 18.79 -1.62 -28.00
N GLY A 69 18.13 -1.08 -26.97
CA GLY A 69 16.72 -0.71 -27.03
C GLY A 69 15.77 -1.83 -26.63
N THR A 70 16.25 -3.07 -26.43
CA THR A 70 15.41 -4.14 -25.90
C THR A 70 14.91 -3.77 -24.51
N GLN A 71 13.60 -3.87 -24.29
CA GLN A 71 13.01 -3.64 -22.98
C GLN A 71 13.17 -4.89 -22.10
N VAL A 72 13.64 -4.68 -20.88
CA VAL A 72 13.88 -5.74 -19.89
C VAL A 72 13.04 -5.47 -18.65
N PHE A 73 12.19 -6.40 -18.29
CA PHE A 73 11.40 -6.37 -17.06
C PHE A 73 12.14 -7.08 -15.94
N VAL A 74 12.30 -6.38 -14.82
CA VAL A 74 12.98 -6.88 -13.62
C VAL A 74 12.08 -6.70 -12.41
N CYS A 75 11.92 -7.77 -11.63
CA CYS A 75 11.24 -7.75 -10.34
C CYS A 75 12.25 -8.10 -9.24
N TYR A 76 12.38 -7.25 -8.25
CA TYR A 76 13.34 -7.42 -7.16
C TYR A 76 12.84 -6.80 -5.86
N GLU A 77 13.52 -7.07 -4.76
CA GLU A 77 13.27 -6.45 -3.47
C GLU A 77 14.45 -5.58 -3.07
N TYR A 78 14.19 -4.44 -2.42
CA TYR A 78 15.23 -3.54 -1.93
C TYR A 78 14.92 -3.04 -0.53
N GLU A 79 15.93 -2.57 0.19
CA GLU A 79 15.77 -1.96 1.50
C GLU A 79 15.35 -0.49 1.38
N ALA A 80 14.13 -0.19 1.83
CA ALA A 80 13.64 1.19 1.93
C ALA A 80 13.90 1.75 3.32
N THR A 81 14.42 2.98 3.39
CA THR A 81 14.71 3.68 4.66
C THR A 81 13.47 4.32 5.28
N SER A 82 12.46 4.67 4.47
CA SER A 82 11.17 5.19 4.93
C SER A 82 10.04 4.44 4.25
N ALA A 83 9.55 3.40 4.90
CA ALA A 83 8.39 2.65 4.47
C ALA A 83 7.49 2.37 5.68
N MET A 84 6.19 2.30 5.45
CA MET A 84 5.20 1.92 6.44
C MET A 84 4.54 0.62 5.99
N GLU A 85 4.48 -0.34 6.87
CA GLU A 85 3.78 -1.60 6.66
C GLU A 85 2.51 -1.64 7.49
N ILE A 86 1.42 -2.06 6.88
CA ILE A 86 0.17 -2.34 7.58
C ILE A 86 -0.05 -3.85 7.50
N ILE A 87 0.02 -4.50 8.66
CA ILE A 87 -0.15 -5.95 8.77
C ILE A 87 -1.53 -6.24 9.37
N ASN A 88 -2.34 -7.00 8.65
CA ASN A 88 -3.52 -7.64 9.21
C ASN A 88 -3.16 -9.10 9.50
N SER A 89 -2.95 -9.42 10.79
CA SER A 89 -2.52 -10.75 11.23
C SER A 89 -3.70 -11.60 11.66
N ALA A 90 -3.83 -12.78 11.07
CA ALA A 90 -4.82 -13.78 11.51
C ALA A 90 -4.53 -14.37 12.90
N LYS A 91 -3.35 -14.09 13.48
CA LYS A 91 -2.96 -14.57 14.82
C LYS A 91 -3.42 -13.64 15.94
N GLU A 92 -3.76 -12.40 15.62
CA GLU A 92 -4.16 -11.39 16.60
C GLU A 92 -5.57 -10.90 16.29
N PHE A 93 -6.45 -11.00 17.27
CA PHE A 93 -7.78 -10.39 17.16
C PHE A 93 -7.65 -8.86 17.28
N PRO A 94 -8.43 -8.08 16.50
CA PRO A 94 -8.45 -6.64 16.64
C PRO A 94 -8.80 -6.25 18.08
N LYS A 95 -7.97 -5.40 18.66
CA LYS A 95 -8.22 -4.85 20.01
C LYS A 95 -9.35 -3.83 19.94
N SER A 96 -10.13 -3.73 21.02
CA SER A 96 -11.12 -2.66 21.15
C SER A 96 -10.42 -1.31 21.27
N CYS A 97 -10.92 -0.32 20.57
CA CYS A 97 -10.45 1.05 20.60
C CYS A 97 -11.61 2.03 20.78
N LYS A 98 -11.30 3.27 21.17
CA LYS A 98 -12.27 4.35 21.11
C LYS A 98 -12.26 4.91 19.69
N LEU A 99 -13.44 4.89 19.04
CA LEU A 99 -13.62 5.50 17.72
C LEU A 99 -14.34 6.83 17.88
N VAL A 100 -13.80 7.88 17.29
CA VAL A 100 -14.41 9.20 17.22
C VAL A 100 -14.56 9.56 15.76
N LEU A 101 -15.79 9.70 15.31
CA LEU A 101 -16.12 10.16 13.97
C LEU A 101 -16.56 11.63 14.06
N ARG A 102 -16.01 12.46 13.19
CA ARG A 102 -16.41 13.83 13.03
C ARG A 102 -17.27 13.96 11.77
N ALA A 103 -18.44 14.56 11.90
CA ALA A 103 -19.36 14.79 10.81
C ALA A 103 -19.89 16.24 10.87
N LEU A 104 -20.26 16.75 9.72
CA LEU A 104 -20.98 18.03 9.61
C LEU A 104 -22.44 17.74 9.39
N GLY A 105 -23.30 18.39 10.19
CA GLY A 105 -24.74 18.36 10.04
C GLY A 105 -25.26 19.74 9.65
N TYR A 106 -26.53 19.81 9.24
CA TYR A 106 -27.23 21.04 9.02
C TYR A 106 -28.43 21.13 9.97
N ASN A 107 -28.69 22.32 10.45
CA ASN A 107 -29.93 22.58 11.18
C ASN A 107 -31.11 22.41 10.21
N PRO A 108 -32.10 21.56 10.48
CA PRO A 108 -33.26 21.40 9.59
C PRO A 108 -34.07 22.67 9.35
N CYS A 109 -34.06 23.59 10.31
CA CYS A 109 -34.79 24.84 10.25
C CYS A 109 -33.96 26.02 9.68
N ASP A 110 -32.63 25.87 9.67
CA ASP A 110 -31.69 26.87 9.16
C ASP A 110 -30.53 26.16 8.44
N LYS A 111 -30.61 26.08 7.11
CA LYS A 111 -29.64 25.36 6.29
C LYS A 111 -28.30 26.09 6.14
N GLU A 112 -28.22 27.35 6.52
CA GLU A 112 -26.99 28.14 6.50
C GLU A 112 -26.13 27.84 7.74
N ASN A 113 -26.77 27.37 8.83
CA ASN A 113 -26.08 27.03 10.06
C ASN A 113 -25.58 25.60 10.02
N LYS A 114 -24.26 25.43 10.03
CA LYS A 114 -23.58 24.14 10.07
C LYS A 114 -23.33 23.75 11.52
N LEU A 115 -23.68 22.51 11.84
CA LEU A 115 -23.48 21.95 13.17
C LEU A 115 -22.35 20.92 13.11
N GLY A 116 -21.36 21.06 13.98
CA GLY A 116 -20.34 20.03 14.22
C GLY A 116 -20.96 18.84 14.97
N CYS A 117 -20.77 17.64 14.47
CA CYS A 117 -21.28 16.42 15.10
C CYS A 117 -20.14 15.45 15.34
N TYR A 118 -20.00 14.99 16.60
CA TYR A 118 -19.06 13.95 16.98
C TYR A 118 -19.83 12.69 17.35
N ILE A 119 -19.55 11.58 16.66
CA ILE A 119 -20.07 10.26 17.01
C ILE A 119 -18.94 9.52 17.70
N ILE A 120 -19.13 9.22 18.98
CA ILE A 120 -18.12 8.60 19.84
C ILE A 120 -18.59 7.20 20.19
N LEU A 121 -17.78 6.20 19.79
CA LEU A 121 -17.96 4.81 20.19
C LEU A 121 -16.86 4.47 21.20
N PRO A 122 -17.18 4.39 22.50
CA PRO A 122 -16.17 4.20 23.56
C PRO A 122 -15.41 2.88 23.44
N SER A 123 -16.08 1.84 22.98
CA SER A 123 -15.49 0.52 22.72
C SER A 123 -15.95 0.02 21.35
N PHE A 124 -15.06 0.10 20.39
CA PHE A 124 -15.27 -0.34 19.02
C PHE A 124 -14.24 -1.39 18.66
N GLN A 125 -14.70 -2.51 18.13
CA GLN A 125 -13.85 -3.57 17.62
C GLN A 125 -14.04 -3.67 16.10
N MET A 126 -12.97 -3.48 15.38
CA MET A 126 -12.98 -3.63 13.92
C MET A 126 -13.20 -5.09 13.55
N SER A 127 -13.95 -5.34 12.49
CA SER A 127 -14.08 -6.70 11.95
C SER A 127 -12.73 -7.19 11.44
N PRO A 128 -12.36 -8.46 11.67
CA PRO A 128 -11.17 -9.05 11.05
C PRO A 128 -11.34 -9.24 9.53
N ASP A 129 -12.57 -9.26 9.04
CA ASP A 129 -12.87 -9.34 7.62
C ASP A 129 -12.59 -7.98 6.99
N PHE A 130 -11.62 -7.96 6.08
CA PHE A 130 -11.14 -6.76 5.44
C PHE A 130 -11.16 -6.93 3.93
N ASP A 131 -12.01 -6.17 3.26
CA ASP A 131 -12.03 -6.07 1.81
C ASP A 131 -11.40 -4.74 1.39
N LEU A 132 -10.30 -4.82 0.64
CA LEU A 132 -9.66 -3.66 0.05
C LEU A 132 -10.10 -3.53 -1.41
N SER A 133 -11.02 -2.62 -1.68
CA SER A 133 -11.38 -2.22 -3.04
C SER A 133 -10.50 -1.05 -3.48
N LEU A 134 -9.77 -1.19 -4.58
CA LEU A 134 -8.89 -0.17 -5.14
C LEU A 134 -9.51 0.52 -6.37
N ASN A 135 -10.82 0.52 -6.49
CA ASN A 135 -11.51 1.19 -7.59
C ASN A 135 -11.45 2.71 -7.42
N ALA A 136 -11.11 3.42 -8.49
CA ALA A 136 -11.07 4.87 -8.48
C ALA A 136 -12.47 5.45 -8.24
N GLY A 137 -12.60 6.32 -7.24
CA GLY A 137 -13.85 7.00 -6.90
C GLY A 137 -14.78 6.26 -5.95
N GLU A 138 -14.45 5.04 -5.53
CA GLU A 138 -15.20 4.33 -4.50
C GLU A 138 -14.68 4.63 -3.09
N ALA A 139 -15.62 4.85 -2.16
CA ALA A 139 -15.27 5.01 -0.75
C ALA A 139 -14.91 3.65 -0.13
N GLN A 140 -13.81 3.60 0.59
CA GLN A 140 -13.46 2.42 1.39
C GLN A 140 -14.45 2.29 2.55
N SER A 141 -15.09 1.13 2.69
CA SER A 141 -15.97 0.83 3.81
C SER A 141 -15.26 -0.09 4.81
N TRP A 142 -15.34 0.30 6.07
CA TRP A 142 -14.79 -0.46 7.18
C TRP A 142 -15.93 -0.89 8.08
N SER A 143 -16.02 -2.16 8.37
CA SER A 143 -17.03 -2.70 9.27
C SER A 143 -16.43 -2.99 10.64
N GLY A 144 -17.28 -2.88 11.67
CA GLY A 144 -16.89 -3.20 13.03
C GLY A 144 -18.09 -3.25 13.95
N LYS A 145 -17.87 -3.64 15.19
CA LYS A 145 -18.89 -3.81 16.20
C LYS A 145 -18.63 -2.88 17.38
N ALA A 146 -19.61 -2.06 17.71
CA ALA A 146 -19.62 -1.35 18.99
C ALA A 146 -19.97 -2.34 20.11
N THR A 147 -19.16 -2.36 21.14
CA THR A 147 -19.37 -3.19 22.33
C THR A 147 -19.55 -2.29 23.55
N GLN A 148 -20.23 -2.81 24.54
CA GLN A 148 -20.47 -2.10 25.79
C GLN A 148 -19.12 -1.87 26.50
N ASP A 149 -18.86 -0.64 26.91
CA ASP A 149 -17.74 -0.31 27.78
C ASP A 149 -18.11 -0.62 29.24
N TYR A 150 -17.67 -1.77 29.72
CA TYR A 150 -17.95 -2.22 31.07
C TYR A 150 -17.24 -1.40 32.15
N CYS A 151 -16.19 -0.66 31.80
CA CYS A 151 -15.43 0.18 32.71
C CYS A 151 -16.04 1.59 32.87
N SER A 152 -16.94 1.97 31.98
CA SER A 152 -17.65 3.24 32.06
C SER A 152 -18.90 3.14 32.93
N LYS A 153 -19.13 4.14 33.79
CA LYS A 153 -20.33 4.20 34.62
C LYS A 153 -21.62 4.23 33.79
N ASP A 154 -21.57 4.84 32.62
CA ASP A 154 -22.73 5.05 31.76
C ASP A 154 -22.99 3.89 30.83
N ARG A 155 -22.05 2.95 30.70
CA ARG A 155 -22.13 1.77 29.82
C ARG A 155 -22.61 2.13 28.39
N ALA A 156 -22.25 3.30 27.90
CA ALA A 156 -22.73 3.79 26.63
C ALA A 156 -22.12 3.00 25.46
N LEU A 157 -22.96 2.60 24.52
CA LEU A 157 -22.52 2.03 23.26
C LEU A 157 -22.06 3.12 22.28
N MET A 158 -22.76 4.24 22.30
CA MET A 158 -22.52 5.39 21.41
C MET A 158 -22.91 6.67 22.11
N ARG A 159 -22.18 7.73 21.85
CA ARG A 159 -22.52 9.12 22.21
C ARG A 159 -22.51 9.96 20.96
N ILE A 160 -23.49 10.81 20.80
CA ILE A 160 -23.53 11.83 19.76
C ILE A 160 -23.46 13.18 20.47
N VAL A 161 -22.45 13.97 20.12
CA VAL A 161 -22.28 15.33 20.63
C VAL A 161 -22.46 16.28 19.44
N VAL A 162 -23.41 17.18 19.57
CA VAL A 162 -23.64 18.22 18.56
C VAL A 162 -23.11 19.54 19.13
N VAL A 163 -22.28 20.22 18.36
CA VAL A 163 -21.67 21.50 18.74
C VAL A 163 -22.14 22.54 17.74
N ASP A 164 -22.64 23.68 18.24
CA ASP A 164 -22.97 24.83 17.40
C ASP A 164 -21.67 25.53 16.99
N GLU A 165 -21.46 25.71 15.69
CA GLU A 165 -20.15 26.14 15.13
C GLU A 165 -19.99 27.67 15.08
N ASP A 166 -20.48 28.41 16.05
CA ASP A 166 -20.08 29.80 16.21
C ASP A 166 -18.63 29.96 16.76
N ASP A 167 -17.93 28.84 16.99
CA ASP A 167 -16.55 28.83 17.45
C ASP A 167 -15.60 28.46 16.29
N ASP A 168 -14.87 29.44 15.77
CA ASP A 168 -13.92 29.44 14.64
C ASP A 168 -12.73 28.43 14.78
N THR A 169 -12.94 27.21 15.22
CA THR A 169 -11.90 26.20 15.44
C THR A 169 -12.05 24.95 14.57
N PHE A 170 -12.22 25.13 13.25
CA PHE A 170 -12.13 24.01 12.31
C PHE A 170 -11.09 24.23 11.23
#